data_b736b22a79106496d1bd82a4d6628396
#
_entry.id   b736b22a79106496d1bd82a4d6628396
#
_cell.length_a   1.000
_cell.length_b   1.000
_cell.length_c   1.000
_cell.angle_alpha   90.00
_cell.angle_beta   90.00
_cell.angle_gamma   90.00
#
_symmetry.space_group_name_H-M   'P 1'
#
loop_
_entity.id
_entity.type
_entity.pdbx_description
1 polymer ?
#
loop_
_entity_poly.entity_id
_entity_poly.type
_entity_poly.pdbx_seq_one_letter_code
_entity_poly.pdbx_strand_id
1 'polypeptide(L)'
;MDDEMAPGNVGLMDQLKAIQWIKFNILAFGGNPDKITLAGQEAGGVLALTSSMLDGQDLNINSVILQSAGVQHPWSFIEPREAFRRTLNLANLVNCPTTGVSR
;
A
#
# COMPACT_ATOMS: atom_id res chain seq x y z
N MET A 1 -5.55 -1.27 13.68
CA MET A 1 -4.91 -2.25 14.55
C MET A 1 -3.45 -1.85 14.60
N ASP A 2 -2.98 -1.52 15.77
CA ASP A 2 -1.60 -1.09 16.01
C ASP A 2 -0.97 -2.16 16.91
N ASP A 3 -0.89 -3.36 16.35
CA ASP A 3 -0.35 -4.54 17.01
C ASP A 3 1.00 -4.84 16.33
N GLU A 4 2.03 -5.09 17.09
CA GLU A 4 3.35 -5.44 16.55
C GLU A 4 3.29 -6.63 15.57
N MET A 5 2.33 -7.54 15.75
CA MET A 5 2.11 -8.68 14.86
C MET A 5 1.24 -8.34 13.62
N ALA A 6 0.50 -7.24 13.65
CA ALA A 6 -0.36 -6.79 12.55
C ALA A 6 -0.39 -5.25 12.47
N PRO A 7 0.71 -4.61 12.07
CA PRO A 7 0.89 -3.14 12.13
C PRO A 7 -0.02 -2.35 11.20
N GLY A 8 -0.79 -3.01 10.33
CA GLY A 8 -1.60 -2.35 9.31
C GLY A 8 -0.80 -1.91 8.09
N ASN A 9 -1.50 -1.51 7.03
CA ASN A 9 -0.90 -1.04 5.76
C ASN A 9 0.16 -1.99 5.16
N VAL A 10 0.14 -3.28 5.50
CA VAL A 10 1.17 -4.25 5.09
C VAL A 10 1.29 -4.35 3.58
N GLY A 11 0.18 -4.27 2.83
CA GLY A 11 0.20 -4.27 1.37
C GLY A 11 0.91 -3.06 0.77
N LEU A 12 0.77 -1.88 1.37
CA LEU A 12 1.52 -0.68 0.98
C LEU A 12 3.01 -0.87 1.28
N MET A 13 3.35 -1.42 2.44
CA MET A 13 4.73 -1.70 2.82
C MET A 13 5.40 -2.72 1.89
N ASP A 14 4.68 -3.76 1.47
CA ASP A 14 5.16 -4.74 0.49
C ASP A 14 5.47 -4.08 -0.86
N GLN A 15 4.62 -3.16 -1.32
CA GLN A 15 4.88 -2.42 -2.55
C GLN A 15 6.12 -1.52 -2.44
N LEU A 16 6.30 -0.84 -1.32
CA LEU A 16 7.50 -0.04 -1.07
C LEU A 16 8.76 -0.90 -1.13
N LYS A 17 8.72 -2.09 -0.53
CA LYS A 17 9.83 -3.06 -0.60
C LYS A 17 10.09 -3.55 -2.03
N ALA A 18 9.04 -3.82 -2.80
CA ALA A 18 9.18 -4.20 -4.20
C ALA A 18 9.83 -3.09 -5.04
N ILE A 19 9.43 -1.83 -4.83
CA ILE A 19 10.02 -0.68 -5.53
C ILE A 19 11.51 -0.52 -5.15
N GLN A 20 11.84 -0.63 -3.87
CA GLN A 20 13.23 -0.59 -3.39
C GLN A 20 14.06 -1.71 -4.03
N TRP A 21 13.52 -2.92 -4.10
CA TRP A 21 14.19 -4.03 -4.75
C TRP A 21 14.43 -3.79 -6.25
N ILE A 22 13.42 -3.26 -6.96
CA ILE A 22 13.54 -2.90 -8.36
C ILE A 22 14.66 -1.87 -8.54
N LYS A 23 14.65 -0.80 -7.77
CA LYS A 23 15.70 0.23 -7.85
C LYS A 23 17.11 -0.35 -7.67
N PHE A 24 17.27 -1.24 -6.73
CA PHE A 24 18.56 -1.84 -6.43
C PHE A 24 19.05 -2.80 -7.54
N ASN A 25 18.13 -3.49 -8.21
CA ASN A 25 18.48 -4.57 -9.13
C ASN A 25 18.30 -4.23 -10.62
N ILE A 26 17.54 -3.19 -10.97
CA ILE A 26 17.07 -2.98 -12.33
C ILE A 26 18.19 -2.74 -13.36
N LEU A 27 19.35 -2.26 -12.92
CA LEU A 27 20.53 -2.14 -13.79
C LEU A 27 20.96 -3.48 -14.37
N ALA A 28 20.90 -4.56 -13.59
CA ALA A 28 21.23 -5.90 -14.06
C ALA A 28 20.27 -6.43 -15.15
N PHE A 29 19.08 -5.82 -15.25
CA PHE A 29 18.08 -6.14 -16.27
C PHE A 29 18.09 -5.15 -17.44
N GLY A 30 19.08 -4.24 -17.51
CA GLY A 30 19.20 -3.23 -18.55
C GLY A 30 18.29 -1.99 -18.35
N GLY A 31 17.66 -1.87 -17.18
CA GLY A 31 16.84 -0.71 -16.84
C GLY A 31 17.65 0.41 -16.17
N ASN A 32 16.98 1.54 -15.91
CA ASN A 32 17.58 2.70 -15.25
C ASN A 32 16.84 2.97 -13.92
N PRO A 33 17.51 2.88 -12.76
CA PRO A 33 16.91 3.14 -11.45
C PRO A 33 16.45 4.59 -11.26
N ASP A 34 16.96 5.52 -12.07
CA ASP A 34 16.56 6.93 -12.03
C ASP A 34 15.40 7.26 -12.99
N LYS A 35 14.85 6.24 -13.67
CA LYS A 35 13.73 6.39 -14.61
C LYS A 35 12.67 5.32 -14.36
N ILE A 36 12.01 5.39 -13.22
CA ILE A 36 10.96 4.46 -12.82
C ILE A 36 9.59 5.12 -12.95
N THR A 37 8.70 4.47 -13.68
CA THR A 37 7.28 4.82 -13.76
C THR A 37 6.46 3.74 -13.10
N LEU A 38 5.61 4.11 -12.14
CA LEU A 38 4.64 3.20 -11.54
C LEU A 38 3.33 3.26 -12.32
N ALA A 39 2.77 2.11 -12.62
CA ALA A 39 1.45 2.02 -13.26
C ALA A 39 0.51 1.17 -12.39
N GLY A 40 -0.74 1.60 -12.28
CA GLY A 40 -1.74 0.85 -11.52
C GLY A 40 -3.16 1.18 -11.91
N GLN A 41 -4.03 0.20 -11.71
CA GLN A 41 -5.47 0.33 -11.93
C GLN A 41 -6.19 0.22 -10.59
N GLU A 42 -7.27 1.00 -10.42
CA GLU A 42 -8.11 0.98 -9.21
C GLU A 42 -7.27 1.15 -7.93
N ALA A 43 -7.34 0.22 -6.99
CA ALA A 43 -6.54 0.22 -5.77
C ALA A 43 -5.01 0.22 -6.05
N GLY A 44 -4.56 -0.48 -7.10
CA GLY A 44 -3.16 -0.47 -7.53
C GLY A 44 -2.70 0.92 -7.99
N GLY A 45 -3.57 1.68 -8.64
CA GLY A 45 -3.29 3.07 -9.01
C GLY A 45 -3.21 3.99 -7.80
N VAL A 46 -4.11 3.83 -6.82
CA VAL A 46 -4.04 4.58 -5.54
C VAL A 46 -2.72 4.28 -4.83
N LEU A 47 -2.34 3.01 -4.74
CA LEU A 47 -1.07 2.61 -4.11
C LEU A 47 0.15 3.14 -4.87
N ALA A 48 0.14 3.13 -6.20
CA ALA A 48 1.20 3.71 -7.03
C ALA A 48 1.37 5.21 -6.75
N LEU A 49 0.25 5.95 -6.71
CA LEU A 49 0.27 7.38 -6.39
C LEU A 49 0.74 7.63 -4.95
N THR A 50 0.19 6.91 -3.98
CA THR A 50 0.57 7.05 -2.57
C THR A 50 2.06 6.75 -2.38
N SER A 51 2.58 5.68 -2.99
CA SER A 51 4.00 5.33 -2.92
C SER A 51 4.90 6.42 -3.51
N SER A 52 4.46 7.08 -4.59
CA SER A 52 5.23 8.17 -5.21
C SER A 52 5.28 9.45 -4.38
N MET A 53 4.34 9.63 -3.44
CA MET A 53 4.21 10.81 -2.59
C MET A 53 4.82 10.63 -1.20
N LEU A 54 5.28 9.43 -0.84
CA LEU A 54 5.86 9.16 0.47
C LEU A 54 7.27 9.74 0.57
N ASP A 55 7.40 10.82 1.31
CA ASP A 55 8.68 11.42 1.65
C ASP A 55 9.55 10.49 2.51
N GLY A 56 10.88 10.59 2.33
CA GLY A 56 11.85 9.89 3.17
C GLY A 56 12.14 8.45 2.77
N GLN A 57 11.53 7.91 1.73
CA GLN A 57 11.82 6.56 1.24
C GLN A 57 12.86 6.52 0.11
N ASP A 58 13.32 7.67 -0.35
CA ASP A 58 14.32 7.84 -1.43
C ASP A 58 13.99 7.03 -2.69
N LEU A 59 12.67 6.89 -2.96
CA LEU A 59 12.18 6.04 -4.03
C LEU A 59 12.38 6.66 -5.42
N ASN A 60 12.51 7.99 -5.51
CA ASN A 60 12.74 8.72 -6.76
C ASN A 60 11.87 8.21 -7.91
N ILE A 61 10.55 8.18 -7.71
CA ILE A 61 9.60 7.79 -8.75
C ILE A 61 9.41 8.96 -9.71
N ASN A 62 9.67 8.76 -11.00
CA ASN A 62 9.62 9.83 -11.99
C ASN A 62 8.20 10.16 -12.44
N SER A 63 7.34 9.16 -12.54
CA SER A 63 5.97 9.33 -13.00
C SER A 63 5.06 8.20 -12.55
N VAL A 64 3.75 8.46 -12.61
CA VAL A 64 2.73 7.45 -12.34
C VAL A 64 1.71 7.42 -13.48
N ILE A 65 1.21 6.24 -13.80
CA ILE A 65 0.11 6.02 -14.73
C ILE A 65 -1.06 5.48 -13.91
N LEU A 66 -2.14 6.24 -13.87
CA LEU A 66 -3.33 5.93 -13.08
C LEU A 66 -4.48 5.55 -14.01
N GLN A 67 -5.00 4.35 -13.85
CA GLN A 67 -6.15 3.86 -14.58
C GLN A 67 -7.32 3.71 -13.62
N SER A 68 -8.37 4.54 -13.80
CA SER A 68 -9.54 4.54 -12.92
C SER A 68 -9.17 4.65 -11.44
N ALA A 69 -8.19 5.48 -11.11
CA ALA A 69 -7.66 5.62 -9.76
C ALA A 69 -7.42 7.08 -9.39
N GLY A 70 -7.63 7.40 -8.13
CA GLY A 70 -7.34 8.71 -7.55
C GLY A 70 -7.53 8.69 -6.05
N VAL A 71 -6.76 9.51 -5.34
CA VAL A 71 -6.83 9.63 -3.88
C VAL A 71 -8.14 10.24 -3.37
N GLN A 72 -8.91 10.86 -4.26
CA GLN A 72 -10.20 11.49 -3.91
C GLN A 72 -11.38 10.52 -3.90
N HIS A 73 -11.18 9.27 -4.34
CA HIS A 73 -12.23 8.28 -4.28
C HIS A 73 -12.57 7.91 -2.83
N PRO A 74 -13.84 7.81 -2.46
CA PRO A 74 -14.25 7.53 -1.08
C PRO A 74 -13.73 6.20 -0.52
N TRP A 75 -13.34 5.27 -1.39
CA TRP A 75 -12.79 3.96 -1.02
C TRP A 75 -11.26 3.95 -0.89
N SER A 76 -10.57 5.00 -1.34
CA SER A 76 -9.10 5.06 -1.36
C SER A 76 -8.47 5.09 0.03
N PHE A 77 -9.14 5.77 0.96
CA PHE A 77 -8.70 5.88 2.33
C PHE A 77 -9.87 5.58 3.27
N ILE A 78 -9.59 4.80 4.29
CA ILE A 78 -10.57 4.41 5.30
C ILE A 78 -10.01 4.83 6.66
N GLU A 79 -10.85 5.49 7.47
CA GLU A 79 -10.47 5.85 8.82
C GLU A 79 -10.15 4.59 9.67
N PRO A 80 -9.18 4.67 10.60
CA PRO A 80 -8.75 3.53 11.41
C PRO A 80 -9.90 2.84 12.15
N ARG A 81 -10.87 3.60 12.67
CA ARG A 81 -12.06 3.04 13.35
C ARG A 81 -12.93 2.20 12.42
N GLU A 82 -13.13 2.68 11.20
CA GLU A 82 -13.92 1.97 10.20
C GLU A 82 -13.18 0.72 9.70
N ALA A 83 -11.87 0.82 9.48
CA ALA A 83 -11.04 -0.31 9.13
C ALA A 83 -11.10 -1.41 10.21
N PHE A 84 -11.00 -1.02 11.49
CA PHE A 84 -11.14 -1.94 12.62
C PHE A 84 -12.51 -2.61 12.66
N ARG A 85 -13.60 -1.84 12.49
CA ARG A 85 -14.97 -2.37 12.43
C ARG A 85 -15.14 -3.41 11.32
N ARG A 86 -14.60 -3.12 10.13
CA ARG A 86 -14.66 -4.06 8.99
C ARG A 86 -13.85 -5.32 9.26
N THR A 87 -12.68 -5.19 9.90
CA THR A 87 -11.86 -6.34 10.30
C THR A 87 -12.59 -7.25 11.29
N LEU A 88 -13.26 -6.68 12.30
CA LEU A 88 -14.08 -7.46 13.23
C LEU A 88 -15.24 -8.17 12.53
N ASN A 89 -15.90 -7.50 11.59
CA ASN A 89 -16.97 -8.12 10.81
C ASN A 89 -16.44 -9.31 9.99
N LEU A 90 -15.31 -9.15 9.34
CA LEU A 90 -14.67 -10.24 8.60
C LEU A 90 -14.30 -11.39 9.53
N ALA A 91 -13.67 -11.11 10.66
CA ALA A 91 -13.31 -12.13 11.66
C ALA A 91 -14.54 -12.94 12.11
N ASN A 92 -15.67 -12.27 12.38
CA ASN A 92 -16.92 -12.93 12.72
C ASN A 92 -17.44 -13.82 11.59
N LEU A 93 -17.37 -13.34 10.33
CA LEU A 93 -17.84 -14.11 9.17
C LEU A 93 -17.05 -15.39 8.94
N VAL A 94 -15.76 -15.39 9.30
CA VAL A 94 -14.88 -16.56 9.15
C VAL A 94 -14.65 -17.30 10.48
N ASN A 95 -15.44 -17.00 11.49
CA ASN A 95 -15.38 -17.63 12.83
C ASN A 95 -14.00 -17.50 13.52
N CYS A 96 -13.29 -16.40 13.29
CA CYS A 96 -12.07 -16.11 14.05
C CYS A 96 -12.41 -15.56 15.45
N PRO A 97 -11.66 -15.94 16.50
CA PRO A 97 -11.82 -15.37 17.83
C PRO A 97 -11.57 -13.86 17.81
N THR A 98 -12.51 -13.10 18.35
CA THR A 98 -12.38 -11.63 18.49
C THR A 98 -12.17 -11.19 19.93
N THR A 99 -12.05 -12.14 20.86
CA THR A 99 -11.80 -11.89 22.29
C THR A 99 -10.33 -11.51 22.50
N GLY A 100 -10.10 -10.38 23.18
CA GLY A 100 -8.75 -9.87 23.45
C GLY A 100 -8.21 -8.87 22.42
N VAL A 101 -8.98 -8.51 21.40
CA VAL A 101 -8.63 -7.47 20.46
C VAL A 101 -8.94 -6.12 21.11
N SER A 102 -7.93 -5.44 21.64
CA SER A 102 -8.05 -4.07 22.16
C SER A 102 -8.17 -3.07 20.99
N ARG A 103 -8.90 -1.99 21.27
CA ARG A 103 -9.01 -0.83 20.34
C ARG A 103 -7.70 -0.10 20.22
#